data_3148a17bdead5b87eb9c2b1e20510cb9
#
_entry.id   3148a17bdead5b87eb9c2b1e20510cb9
#
_cell.length_a   1.000
_cell.length_b   1.000
_cell.length_c   1.000
_cell.angle_alpha   90.00
_cell.angle_beta   90.00
_cell.angle_gamma   90.00
#
_symmetry.space_group_name_H-M   'P 1'
#
loop_
_entity.id
_entity.type
_entity.pdbx_description
1 polymer ?
#
loop_
_entity_poly.entity_id
_entity_poly.type
_entity_poly.pdbx_seq_one_letter_code
_entity_poly.pdbx_strand_id
1 'polypeptide(L)'
;MTLSPLHLFQAYGVELEYMIVDSETLSVKPITDRVIYEVAGEYLSEIEVGEIAWSNELTLHVIELKTNGPADSLVPLPNLFQKNVGRINELLQPMGAHLMPTAMHPWMDANRELKLWPHEYNTVYESMNRIFDCRGHGWANLQSVHLNLPFADDYEFGRLHAAIRLLMPIMPALAASSPVVDRRLTGLQDNRMEVYRNNSLRVPSVTADVIPEPVFTRSSYEREILQRMYNDIAPLDPDGVLRYEWLNARGAITRFDRNTIEIRVLDVQECPVADLAICQVLATVLKSLPEGRWTSIEQQQSIPVDPLAKILRATIRDAEQTVIEDREYLTQFGVSEPRISARELWQHLVDQVCDLPANSALETILRDGPLSRRIERALANDLGRLEPVYRELCKCLAEGYMFV
;
A
#
# COMPACT_ATOMS: atom_id res chain seq x y z
N MET A 1 -26.63 -10.69 -16.32
CA MET A 1 -25.53 -11.14 -17.20
C MET A 1 -24.31 -11.21 -16.31
N THR A 2 -23.73 -12.36 -16.08
CA THR A 2 -22.43 -12.47 -15.45
C THR A 2 -21.41 -11.91 -16.43
N LEU A 3 -20.79 -10.79 -16.09
CA LEU A 3 -19.65 -10.27 -16.85
C LEU A 3 -18.58 -11.37 -16.94
N SER A 4 -17.95 -11.52 -18.11
CA SER A 4 -16.80 -12.40 -18.22
C SER A 4 -15.71 -11.92 -17.27
N PRO A 5 -14.98 -12.83 -16.59
CA PRO A 5 -13.88 -12.41 -15.72
C PRO A 5 -12.83 -11.67 -16.54
N LEU A 6 -12.21 -10.67 -15.92
CA LEU A 6 -11.06 -9.97 -16.49
C LEU A 6 -9.83 -10.85 -16.42
N HIS A 7 -9.04 -10.89 -17.49
CA HIS A 7 -7.75 -11.56 -17.54
C HIS A 7 -6.63 -10.71 -16.96
N LEU A 8 -5.45 -11.33 -16.77
CA LEU A 8 -4.25 -10.64 -16.28
C LEU A 8 -3.99 -9.33 -17.03
N PHE A 9 -3.84 -8.25 -16.27
CA PHE A 9 -3.50 -6.90 -16.76
C PHE A 9 -4.47 -6.29 -17.78
N GLN A 10 -5.71 -6.79 -17.88
CA GLN A 10 -6.76 -6.17 -18.69
C GLN A 10 -7.35 -4.93 -18.03
N ALA A 11 -7.26 -4.84 -16.71
CA ALA A 11 -7.69 -3.65 -15.97
C ALA A 11 -6.89 -3.52 -14.67
N TYR A 12 -7.07 -2.39 -13.98
CA TYR A 12 -6.36 -2.02 -12.76
C TYR A 12 -7.33 -1.39 -11.76
N GLY A 13 -7.20 -1.74 -10.48
CA GLY A 13 -7.78 -0.97 -9.38
C GLY A 13 -6.66 -0.28 -8.62
N VAL A 14 -6.84 0.99 -8.27
CA VAL A 14 -5.88 1.75 -7.45
C VAL A 14 -6.64 2.44 -6.34
N GLU A 15 -6.06 2.40 -5.13
CA GLU A 15 -6.58 3.04 -3.93
C GLU A 15 -5.45 3.88 -3.31
N LEU A 16 -5.74 5.12 -2.93
CA LEU A 16 -4.80 6.05 -2.31
C LEU A 16 -5.41 6.57 -1.00
N GLU A 17 -4.73 6.36 0.11
CA GLU A 17 -5.15 6.80 1.42
C GLU A 17 -4.42 8.07 1.84
N TYR A 18 -5.16 9.10 2.27
CA TYR A 18 -4.57 10.35 2.75
C TYR A 18 -5.12 10.74 4.12
N MET A 19 -4.25 11.32 4.96
CA MET A 19 -4.64 11.87 6.25
C MET A 19 -5.31 13.23 6.09
N ILE A 20 -6.34 13.49 6.88
CA ILE A 20 -6.90 14.84 7.07
C ILE A 20 -6.23 15.45 8.29
N VAL A 21 -5.64 16.63 8.13
CA VAL A 21 -4.94 17.35 9.18
C VAL A 21 -5.47 18.78 9.34
N ASP A 22 -5.31 19.34 10.52
CA ASP A 22 -5.57 20.74 10.82
C ASP A 22 -4.57 21.65 10.10
N SER A 23 -5.04 22.70 9.45
CA SER A 23 -4.21 23.57 8.60
C SER A 23 -3.13 24.35 9.34
N GLU A 24 -3.33 24.65 10.64
CA GLU A 24 -2.38 25.42 11.44
C GLU A 24 -1.35 24.52 12.12
N THR A 25 -1.82 23.42 12.73
CA THR A 25 -1.00 22.57 13.60
C THR A 25 -0.48 21.31 12.92
N LEU A 26 -1.03 20.95 11.76
CA LEU A 26 -0.89 19.65 11.10
C LEU A 26 -1.27 18.45 11.97
N SER A 27 -1.93 18.62 13.11
CA SER A 27 -2.44 17.49 13.89
C SER A 27 -3.57 16.79 13.14
N VAL A 28 -3.71 15.48 13.31
CA VAL A 28 -4.79 14.73 12.65
C VAL A 28 -6.16 15.30 13.01
N LYS A 29 -7.04 15.38 12.01
CA LYS A 29 -8.39 15.94 12.16
C LYS A 29 -9.43 14.90 11.72
N PRO A 30 -10.13 14.27 12.68
CA PRO A 30 -11.01 13.13 12.40
C PRO A 30 -12.39 13.63 11.90
N ILE A 31 -12.49 13.94 10.60
CA ILE A 31 -13.68 14.55 9.96
C ILE A 31 -13.98 13.98 8.56
N THR A 32 -13.49 12.78 8.22
CA THR A 32 -13.77 12.14 6.92
C THR A 32 -15.27 12.00 6.66
N ASP A 33 -16.05 11.66 7.69
CA ASP A 33 -17.50 11.57 7.62
C ASP A 33 -18.16 12.89 7.22
N ARG A 34 -17.63 14.02 7.69
CA ARG A 34 -18.13 15.35 7.31
C ARG A 34 -17.82 15.69 5.85
N VAL A 35 -16.65 15.29 5.36
CA VAL A 35 -16.29 15.47 3.93
C VAL A 35 -17.25 14.70 3.04
N ILE A 36 -17.54 13.44 3.39
CA ILE A 36 -18.49 12.60 2.65
C ILE A 36 -19.91 13.21 2.74
N TYR A 37 -20.34 13.65 3.93
CA TYR A 37 -21.64 14.28 4.15
C TYR A 37 -21.84 15.56 3.30
N GLU A 38 -20.82 16.41 3.16
CA GLU A 38 -20.91 17.64 2.35
C GLU A 38 -21.20 17.35 0.86
N VAL A 39 -20.85 16.15 0.38
CA VAL A 39 -21.12 15.76 -1.02
C VAL A 39 -22.42 14.96 -1.14
N ALA A 40 -22.68 14.03 -0.21
CA ALA A 40 -23.78 13.09 -0.31
C ALA A 40 -25.08 13.61 0.36
N GLY A 41 -24.97 14.52 1.35
CA GLY A 41 -26.09 14.95 2.20
C GLY A 41 -26.47 13.94 3.28
N GLU A 42 -25.76 12.83 3.39
CA GLU A 42 -25.93 11.79 4.41
C GLU A 42 -24.57 11.12 4.74
N TYR A 43 -24.52 10.40 5.86
CA TYR A 43 -23.32 9.66 6.28
C TYR A 43 -23.26 8.32 5.58
N LEU A 44 -22.43 8.24 4.54
CA LEU A 44 -22.16 7.02 3.77
C LEU A 44 -20.72 6.57 3.96
N SER A 45 -20.46 5.30 3.81
CA SER A 45 -19.11 4.74 3.83
C SER A 45 -18.36 4.95 2.52
N GLU A 46 -19.10 5.13 1.42
CA GLU A 46 -18.53 5.33 0.09
C GLU A 46 -19.42 6.22 -0.76
N ILE A 47 -18.82 7.07 -1.59
CA ILE A 47 -19.50 7.91 -2.58
C ILE A 47 -18.79 7.83 -3.93
N GLU A 48 -19.57 7.77 -5.01
CA GLU A 48 -19.06 7.82 -6.37
C GLU A 48 -18.86 9.28 -6.83
N VAL A 49 -17.66 9.60 -7.28
CA VAL A 49 -17.29 10.92 -7.78
C VAL A 49 -16.73 10.82 -9.21
N GLY A 50 -17.57 10.35 -10.13
CA GLY A 50 -17.19 10.03 -11.50
C GLY A 50 -16.34 8.77 -11.59
N GLU A 51 -15.13 8.88 -12.14
CA GLU A 51 -14.20 7.75 -12.32
C GLU A 51 -13.44 7.39 -11.04
N ILE A 52 -13.59 8.19 -9.98
CA ILE A 52 -13.02 7.96 -8.64
C ILE A 52 -14.17 7.85 -7.63
N ALA A 53 -14.04 6.97 -6.66
CA ALA A 53 -14.89 6.91 -5.49
C ALA A 53 -14.08 7.36 -4.26
N TRP A 54 -14.77 7.91 -3.25
CA TRP A 54 -14.19 8.22 -1.95
C TRP A 54 -14.85 7.35 -0.90
N SER A 55 -14.05 6.81 0.01
CA SER A 55 -14.52 5.97 1.09
C SER A 55 -13.86 6.30 2.42
N ASN A 56 -14.49 5.80 3.47
CA ASN A 56 -13.90 5.80 4.81
C ASN A 56 -12.85 4.72 4.94
N GLU A 57 -12.00 4.90 5.92
CA GLU A 57 -11.13 3.89 6.49
C GLU A 57 -11.52 3.57 7.96
N LEU A 58 -10.79 2.64 8.59
CA LEU A 58 -10.95 2.30 10.01
C LEU A 58 -10.91 3.57 10.88
N THR A 59 -10.03 4.50 10.53
CA THR A 59 -9.81 5.75 11.27
C THR A 59 -10.51 6.94 10.62
N LEU A 60 -11.20 7.73 11.42
CA LEU A 60 -12.01 8.88 10.99
C LEU A 60 -11.17 10.06 10.43
N HIS A 61 -9.85 10.00 10.49
CA HIS A 61 -8.96 11.02 9.92
C HIS A 61 -8.31 10.59 8.60
N VAL A 62 -8.64 9.42 8.08
CA VAL A 62 -8.17 8.94 6.78
C VAL A 62 -9.33 8.90 5.80
N ILE A 63 -9.10 9.42 4.60
CA ILE A 63 -9.98 9.29 3.46
C ILE A 63 -9.27 8.51 2.35
N GLU A 64 -9.96 7.52 1.81
CA GLU A 64 -9.48 6.73 0.68
C GLU A 64 -10.08 7.27 -0.62
N LEU A 65 -9.24 7.44 -1.62
CA LEU A 65 -9.63 7.69 -3.00
C LEU A 65 -9.32 6.45 -3.82
N LYS A 66 -10.29 5.91 -4.52
CA LYS A 66 -10.10 4.71 -5.33
C LYS A 66 -10.75 4.79 -6.71
N THR A 67 -10.25 4.02 -7.65
CA THR A 67 -10.91 3.88 -8.95
C THR A 67 -12.34 3.37 -8.76
N ASN A 68 -13.31 4.04 -9.39
CA ASN A 68 -14.72 3.63 -9.36
C ASN A 68 -14.93 2.49 -10.37
N GLY A 69 -14.60 1.27 -9.95
CA GLY A 69 -14.53 0.10 -10.81
C GLY A 69 -13.16 -0.09 -11.48
N PRO A 70 -13.03 -1.11 -12.35
CA PRO A 70 -11.80 -1.43 -13.06
C PRO A 70 -11.43 -0.33 -14.07
N ALA A 71 -10.21 0.19 -14.00
CA ALA A 71 -9.67 1.13 -14.99
C ALA A 71 -8.90 0.38 -16.09
N ASP A 72 -9.16 0.67 -17.34
CA ASP A 72 -8.49 0.01 -18.48
C ASP A 72 -7.00 0.38 -18.59
N SER A 73 -6.57 1.46 -17.95
CA SER A 73 -5.20 1.95 -18.00
C SER A 73 -4.82 2.78 -16.78
N LEU A 74 -3.57 2.66 -16.34
CA LEU A 74 -2.99 3.51 -15.29
C LEU A 74 -2.65 4.93 -15.77
N VAL A 75 -2.53 5.16 -17.07
CA VAL A 75 -2.04 6.43 -17.65
C VAL A 75 -2.89 7.66 -17.29
N PRO A 76 -4.23 7.64 -17.33
CA PRO A 76 -5.04 8.82 -16.98
C PRO A 76 -5.19 9.03 -15.47
N LEU A 77 -4.90 8.02 -14.64
CA LEU A 77 -5.23 8.01 -13.21
C LEU A 77 -4.52 9.12 -12.40
N PRO A 78 -3.23 9.47 -12.63
CA PRO A 78 -2.60 10.55 -11.87
C PRO A 78 -3.41 11.85 -11.89
N ASN A 79 -3.90 12.24 -13.05
CA ASN A 79 -4.69 13.46 -13.21
C ASN A 79 -6.09 13.35 -12.59
N LEU A 80 -6.70 12.16 -12.63
CA LEU A 80 -8.02 11.90 -12.02
C LEU A 80 -7.93 11.97 -10.51
N PHE A 81 -6.95 11.30 -9.91
CA PHE A 81 -6.70 11.36 -8.46
C PHE A 81 -6.34 12.79 -8.03
N GLN A 82 -5.46 13.50 -8.77
CA GLN A 82 -5.07 14.88 -8.43
C GLN A 82 -6.26 15.84 -8.42
N LYS A 83 -7.19 15.72 -9.37
CA LYS A 83 -8.43 16.52 -9.36
C LYS A 83 -9.29 16.24 -8.12
N ASN A 84 -9.34 14.99 -7.67
CA ASN A 84 -10.08 14.62 -6.48
C ASN A 84 -9.39 15.09 -5.19
N VAL A 85 -8.05 15.05 -5.12
CA VAL A 85 -7.27 15.67 -4.05
C VAL A 85 -7.60 17.18 -3.95
N GLY A 86 -7.60 17.89 -5.08
CA GLY A 86 -7.97 19.31 -5.13
C GLY A 86 -9.39 19.55 -4.60
N ARG A 87 -10.37 18.76 -5.06
CA ARG A 87 -11.77 18.88 -4.64
C ARG A 87 -11.95 18.60 -3.14
N ILE A 88 -11.26 17.60 -2.59
CA ILE A 88 -11.32 17.32 -1.16
C ILE A 88 -10.71 18.47 -0.36
N ASN A 89 -9.57 19.03 -0.81
CA ASN A 89 -8.95 20.17 -0.15
C ASN A 89 -9.86 21.43 -0.18
N GLU A 90 -10.61 21.66 -1.26
CA GLU A 90 -11.62 22.72 -1.34
C GLU A 90 -12.73 22.54 -0.29
N LEU A 91 -13.21 21.31 -0.07
CA LEU A 91 -14.21 20.99 0.97
C LEU A 91 -13.62 21.11 2.38
N LEU A 92 -12.36 20.79 2.59
CA LEU A 92 -11.68 20.85 3.87
C LEU A 92 -11.30 22.28 4.29
N GLN A 93 -11.04 23.19 3.34
CA GLN A 93 -10.60 24.56 3.61
C GLN A 93 -11.51 25.31 4.60
N PRO A 94 -12.85 25.36 4.42
CA PRO A 94 -13.74 26.03 5.39
C PRO A 94 -13.79 25.33 6.74
N MET A 95 -13.35 24.08 6.82
CA MET A 95 -13.24 23.33 8.07
C MET A 95 -11.88 23.56 8.76
N GLY A 96 -10.99 24.38 8.21
CA GLY A 96 -9.63 24.60 8.70
C GLY A 96 -8.76 23.35 8.62
N ALA A 97 -8.85 22.63 7.51
CA ALA A 97 -8.13 21.36 7.28
C ALA A 97 -7.62 21.23 5.85
N HIS A 98 -6.73 20.31 5.62
CA HIS A 98 -6.28 19.85 4.30
C HIS A 98 -5.77 18.41 4.38
N LEU A 99 -5.52 17.80 3.22
CA LEU A 99 -4.91 16.47 3.13
C LEU A 99 -3.40 16.55 3.37
N MET A 100 -2.85 15.54 4.02
CA MET A 100 -1.42 15.33 4.21
C MET A 100 -1.01 13.97 3.66
N PRO A 101 0.08 13.90 2.88
CA PRO A 101 0.62 12.66 2.33
C PRO A 101 1.53 11.95 3.33
N THR A 102 2.23 10.92 2.86
CA THR A 102 3.09 9.97 3.56
C THR A 102 2.34 8.86 4.28
N ALA A 103 2.99 7.73 4.42
CA ALA A 103 2.37 6.51 4.93
C ALA A 103 2.15 6.52 6.44
N MET A 104 2.77 7.44 7.15
CA MET A 104 2.56 7.66 8.59
C MET A 104 2.63 9.14 8.94
N HIS A 105 1.75 9.56 9.84
CA HIS A 105 1.84 10.88 10.45
C HIS A 105 3.07 10.93 11.39
N PRO A 106 3.99 11.89 11.22
CA PRO A 106 5.29 11.86 11.89
C PRO A 106 5.26 12.16 13.39
N TRP A 107 4.17 12.69 13.94
CA TRP A 107 4.03 12.99 15.37
C TRP A 107 2.64 12.75 15.97
N MET A 108 1.79 11.99 15.31
CA MET A 108 0.49 11.59 15.85
C MET A 108 0.67 10.78 17.15
N ASP A 109 -0.04 11.14 18.21
CA ASP A 109 -0.23 10.27 19.38
C ASP A 109 -1.33 9.25 19.07
N ALA A 110 -0.94 8.14 18.45
CA ALA A 110 -1.86 7.11 17.99
C ALA A 110 -2.72 6.49 19.11
N ASN A 111 -2.28 6.60 20.38
CA ASN A 111 -3.06 6.12 21.52
C ASN A 111 -4.20 7.06 21.92
N ARG A 112 -4.07 8.36 21.65
CA ARG A 112 -5.03 9.39 22.09
C ARG A 112 -5.86 9.93 20.96
N GLU A 113 -5.30 10.01 19.75
CA GLU A 113 -5.93 10.68 18.60
C GLU A 113 -6.75 9.74 17.73
N LEU A 114 -6.65 8.40 17.93
CA LEU A 114 -7.50 7.43 17.25
C LEU A 114 -8.99 7.76 17.51
N LYS A 115 -9.73 7.91 16.41
CA LYS A 115 -11.20 7.82 16.39
C LYS A 115 -11.59 6.86 15.29
N LEU A 116 -12.34 5.82 15.68
CA LEU A 116 -12.89 4.85 14.72
C LEU A 116 -14.02 5.48 13.92
N TRP A 117 -14.22 4.97 12.72
CA TRP A 117 -15.40 5.27 11.91
C TRP A 117 -16.70 4.89 12.65
N PRO A 118 -17.64 5.83 12.90
CA PRO A 118 -18.77 5.59 13.78
C PRO A 118 -20.09 5.19 13.06
N HIS A 119 -20.07 5.10 11.72
CA HIS A 119 -21.29 4.90 10.91
C HIS A 119 -21.39 3.45 10.42
N GLU A 120 -21.87 3.22 9.20
CA GLU A 120 -21.96 1.92 8.56
C GLU A 120 -20.62 1.16 8.66
N TYR A 121 -20.65 -0.16 8.88
CA TYR A 121 -19.49 -1.01 9.18
C TYR A 121 -18.79 -0.79 10.54
N ASN A 122 -19.28 0.08 11.42
CA ASN A 122 -18.66 0.31 12.72
C ASN A 122 -18.51 -0.98 13.55
N THR A 123 -19.47 -1.93 13.45
CA THR A 123 -19.40 -3.23 14.15
C THR A 123 -18.14 -4.02 13.77
N VAL A 124 -17.68 -3.92 12.53
CA VAL A 124 -16.43 -4.52 12.06
C VAL A 124 -15.25 -3.84 12.75
N TYR A 125 -15.18 -2.53 12.72
CA TYR A 125 -14.10 -1.74 13.31
C TYR A 125 -14.05 -1.86 14.83
N GLU A 126 -15.21 -1.90 15.50
CA GLU A 126 -15.28 -2.18 16.94
C GLU A 126 -14.78 -3.59 17.29
N SER A 127 -15.10 -4.59 16.45
CA SER A 127 -14.60 -5.96 16.63
C SER A 127 -13.09 -6.04 16.42
N MET A 128 -12.56 -5.35 15.40
CA MET A 128 -11.12 -5.20 15.19
C MET A 128 -10.45 -4.58 16.42
N ASN A 129 -10.97 -3.44 16.89
CA ASN A 129 -10.43 -2.74 18.05
C ASN A 129 -10.49 -3.58 19.33
N ARG A 130 -11.58 -4.30 19.57
CA ARG A 130 -11.73 -5.22 20.71
C ARG A 130 -10.70 -6.35 20.70
N ILE A 131 -10.39 -6.87 19.51
CA ILE A 131 -9.49 -8.02 19.36
C ILE A 131 -8.02 -7.56 19.32
N PHE A 132 -7.70 -6.55 18.53
CA PHE A 132 -6.31 -6.18 18.22
C PHE A 132 -5.84 -4.93 18.98
N ASP A 133 -6.71 -4.19 19.65
CA ASP A 133 -6.44 -2.87 20.24
C ASP A 133 -5.88 -1.91 19.19
N CYS A 134 -6.76 -1.30 18.40
CA CYS A 134 -6.38 -0.43 17.28
C CYS A 134 -5.71 0.89 17.72
N ARG A 135 -5.52 1.12 19.02
CA ARG A 135 -4.66 2.19 19.53
C ARG A 135 -3.20 1.83 19.29
N GLY A 136 -2.47 2.72 18.69
CA GLY A 136 -1.07 2.49 18.29
C GLY A 136 -0.88 2.65 16.80
N HIS A 137 0.36 2.80 16.39
CA HIS A 137 0.71 3.11 15.00
C HIS A 137 0.31 2.03 14.01
N GLY A 138 0.26 0.75 14.44
CA GLY A 138 -0.04 -0.38 13.56
C GLY A 138 -1.48 -0.42 13.00
N TRP A 139 -2.38 0.40 13.55
CA TRP A 139 -3.77 0.54 13.10
C TRP A 139 -4.20 1.98 12.88
N ALA A 140 -3.78 2.88 13.79
CA ALA A 140 -4.26 4.26 13.80
C ALA A 140 -3.49 5.20 12.87
N ASN A 141 -2.30 4.81 12.42
CA ASN A 141 -1.40 5.71 11.70
C ASN A 141 -0.76 5.01 10.50
N LEU A 142 -1.59 4.50 9.60
CA LEU A 142 -1.14 3.82 8.38
C LEU A 142 -1.92 4.36 7.18
N GLN A 143 -1.20 4.75 6.12
CA GLN A 143 -1.75 5.16 4.83
C GLN A 143 -0.97 4.48 3.71
N SER A 144 -1.67 3.86 2.79
CA SER A 144 -1.10 3.03 1.74
C SER A 144 -1.58 3.38 0.34
N VAL A 145 -0.89 2.81 -0.62
CA VAL A 145 -1.38 2.61 -1.98
C VAL A 145 -1.73 1.15 -2.13
N HIS A 146 -2.92 0.86 -2.64
CA HIS A 146 -3.27 -0.49 -3.06
C HIS A 146 -3.31 -0.58 -4.58
N LEU A 147 -2.76 -1.67 -5.11
CA LEU A 147 -2.83 -2.01 -6.53
C LEU A 147 -3.54 -3.35 -6.69
N ASN A 148 -4.71 -3.31 -7.31
CA ASN A 148 -5.55 -4.47 -7.59
C ASN A 148 -5.33 -4.96 -9.02
N LEU A 149 -4.99 -6.24 -9.17
CA LEU A 149 -4.73 -6.89 -10.47
C LEU A 149 -5.69 -8.07 -10.64
N PRO A 150 -6.41 -8.16 -11.78
CA PRO A 150 -7.37 -9.22 -12.03
C PRO A 150 -6.73 -10.53 -12.47
N PHE A 151 -7.48 -11.63 -12.29
CA PHE A 151 -7.20 -12.95 -12.83
C PHE A 151 -8.51 -13.65 -13.20
N ALA A 152 -8.53 -14.44 -14.27
CA ALA A 152 -9.75 -15.09 -14.74
C ALA A 152 -10.00 -16.47 -14.10
N ASP A 153 -8.95 -17.20 -13.78
CA ASP A 153 -9.02 -18.58 -13.29
C ASP A 153 -7.83 -18.95 -12.40
N ASP A 154 -7.76 -20.18 -11.92
CA ASP A 154 -6.69 -20.71 -11.08
C ASP A 154 -5.33 -20.69 -11.77
N TYR A 155 -5.27 -20.86 -13.09
CA TYR A 155 -4.04 -20.83 -13.84
C TYR A 155 -3.42 -19.42 -13.84
N GLU A 156 -4.23 -18.40 -14.09
CA GLU A 156 -3.81 -17.00 -14.02
C GLU A 156 -3.53 -16.57 -12.57
N PHE A 157 -4.38 -16.98 -11.62
CA PHE A 157 -4.15 -16.74 -10.19
C PHE A 157 -2.78 -17.23 -9.74
N GLY A 158 -2.45 -18.49 -10.02
CA GLY A 158 -1.21 -19.08 -9.54
C GLY A 158 0.04 -18.42 -10.12
N ARG A 159 -0.02 -17.93 -11.35
CA ARG A 159 1.07 -17.20 -12.02
C ARG A 159 1.24 -15.79 -11.46
N LEU A 160 0.14 -15.06 -11.31
CA LEU A 160 0.15 -13.71 -10.75
C LEU A 160 0.59 -13.73 -9.28
N HIS A 161 0.08 -14.67 -8.50
CA HIS A 161 0.43 -14.80 -7.08
C HIS A 161 1.92 -15.12 -6.89
N ALA A 162 2.49 -16.01 -7.72
CA ALA A 162 3.92 -16.28 -7.71
C ALA A 162 4.75 -15.03 -8.04
N ALA A 163 4.37 -14.30 -9.09
CA ALA A 163 5.06 -13.08 -9.52
C ALA A 163 5.02 -12.00 -8.42
N ILE A 164 3.85 -11.78 -7.81
CA ILE A 164 3.70 -10.80 -6.72
C ILE A 164 4.56 -11.18 -5.52
N ARG A 165 4.57 -12.45 -5.11
CA ARG A 165 5.42 -12.93 -4.01
C ARG A 165 6.90 -12.64 -4.25
N LEU A 166 7.39 -12.81 -5.47
CA LEU A 166 8.79 -12.53 -5.83
C LEU A 166 9.11 -11.03 -5.82
N LEU A 167 8.22 -10.19 -6.33
CA LEU A 167 8.50 -8.75 -6.45
C LEU A 167 8.30 -8.00 -5.13
N MET A 168 7.39 -8.45 -4.28
CA MET A 168 7.01 -7.80 -3.02
C MET A 168 8.20 -7.45 -2.12
N PRO A 169 9.23 -8.30 -1.94
CA PRO A 169 10.36 -8.00 -1.06
C PRO A 169 11.12 -6.71 -1.37
N ILE A 170 11.09 -6.26 -2.62
CA ILE A 170 11.82 -5.06 -3.05
C ILE A 170 10.91 -3.84 -3.29
N MET A 171 9.61 -3.96 -3.07
CA MET A 171 8.68 -2.83 -3.24
C MET A 171 8.99 -1.64 -2.31
N PRO A 172 9.39 -1.82 -1.03
CA PRO A 172 9.78 -0.70 -0.17
C PRO A 172 10.95 0.12 -0.70
N ALA A 173 11.81 -0.46 -1.56
CA ALA A 173 12.91 0.26 -2.18
C ALA A 173 12.47 1.41 -3.11
N LEU A 174 11.24 1.34 -3.63
CA LEU A 174 10.62 2.43 -4.40
C LEU A 174 9.63 3.23 -3.57
N ALA A 175 8.86 2.56 -2.70
CA ALA A 175 7.65 3.11 -2.12
C ALA A 175 7.80 3.63 -0.68
N ALA A 176 8.88 3.32 0.04
CA ALA A 176 9.04 3.76 1.43
C ALA A 176 8.87 5.29 1.58
N SER A 177 7.98 5.73 2.49
CA SER A 177 7.69 7.14 2.72
C SER A 177 7.56 7.51 4.21
N SER A 178 7.92 6.61 5.14
CA SER A 178 7.63 6.76 6.57
C SER A 178 8.88 6.69 7.47
N PRO A 179 9.90 7.57 7.30
CA PRO A 179 11.15 7.48 8.07
C PRO A 179 11.04 8.05 9.50
N VAL A 180 9.95 8.76 9.80
CA VAL A 180 9.76 9.48 11.07
C VAL A 180 8.54 8.96 11.79
N VAL A 181 8.70 8.60 13.07
CA VAL A 181 7.62 8.26 14.02
C VAL A 181 7.90 8.96 15.35
N ASP A 182 6.87 9.46 16.03
CA ASP A 182 6.98 10.14 17.33
C ASP A 182 8.04 11.25 17.34
N ARG A 183 8.11 12.03 16.26
CA ARG A 183 9.11 13.08 16.05
C ARG A 183 10.56 12.58 16.04
N ARG A 184 10.80 11.35 15.64
CA ARG A 184 12.14 10.73 15.62
C ARG A 184 12.41 10.06 14.29
N LEU A 185 13.61 10.25 13.76
CA LEU A 185 14.16 9.34 12.76
C LEU A 185 14.46 8.00 13.44
N THR A 186 13.79 6.95 13.01
CA THR A 186 13.88 5.62 13.67
C THR A 186 15.08 4.81 13.18
N GLY A 187 15.64 5.18 12.03
CA GLY A 187 16.62 4.38 11.29
C GLY A 187 15.98 3.37 10.33
N LEU A 188 14.65 3.34 10.25
CA LEU A 188 13.91 2.58 9.23
C LEU A 188 13.41 3.55 8.15
N GLN A 189 13.39 3.08 6.91
CA GLN A 189 12.84 3.84 5.78
C GLN A 189 11.32 3.67 5.67
N ASP A 190 10.82 2.51 6.09
CA ASP A 190 9.42 2.12 6.01
C ASP A 190 8.93 1.67 7.39
N ASN A 191 8.61 2.64 8.24
CA ASN A 191 8.05 2.38 9.56
C ASN A 191 6.62 1.83 9.49
N ARG A 192 5.86 2.19 8.46
CA ARG A 192 4.52 1.66 8.25
C ARG A 192 4.56 0.14 8.14
N MET A 193 5.41 -0.42 7.30
CA MET A 193 5.52 -1.87 7.16
C MET A 193 6.11 -2.55 8.41
N GLU A 194 6.98 -1.87 9.16
CA GLU A 194 7.48 -2.40 10.43
C GLU A 194 6.36 -2.55 11.47
N VAL A 195 5.48 -1.55 11.62
CA VAL A 195 4.35 -1.67 12.55
C VAL A 195 3.25 -2.58 12.00
N TYR A 196 2.99 -2.55 10.67
CA TYR A 196 2.02 -3.38 9.99
C TYR A 196 2.26 -4.88 10.24
N ARG A 197 3.49 -5.36 10.06
CA ARG A 197 3.83 -6.78 10.26
C ARG A 197 3.61 -7.27 11.69
N ASN A 198 3.45 -6.36 12.65
CA ASN A 198 3.28 -6.65 14.07
C ASN A 198 1.87 -6.34 14.59
N ASN A 199 0.98 -5.74 13.79
CA ASN A 199 -0.33 -5.27 14.26
C ASN A 199 -1.31 -6.39 14.65
N SER A 200 -1.15 -7.60 14.11
CA SER A 200 -2.02 -8.75 14.36
C SER A 200 -1.38 -9.83 15.24
N LEU A 201 -0.38 -9.50 16.07
CA LEU A 201 0.35 -10.48 16.90
C LEU A 201 -0.53 -11.33 17.82
N ARG A 202 -1.73 -10.84 18.17
CA ARG A 202 -2.71 -11.62 18.95
C ARG A 202 -3.26 -12.82 18.17
N VAL A 203 -3.31 -12.72 16.83
CA VAL A 203 -3.70 -13.78 15.89
C VAL A 203 -2.70 -13.77 14.74
N PRO A 204 -1.49 -14.37 14.94
CA PRO A 204 -0.39 -14.24 13.98
C PRO A 204 -0.69 -14.70 12.56
N SER A 205 -1.63 -15.65 12.39
CA SER A 205 -2.03 -16.13 11.06
C SER A 205 -2.74 -15.08 10.19
N VAL A 206 -3.16 -13.95 10.77
CA VAL A 206 -3.80 -12.84 10.04
C VAL A 206 -2.78 -12.12 9.13
N THR A 207 -1.60 -11.82 9.65
CA THR A 207 -0.53 -11.14 8.90
C THR A 207 0.54 -12.11 8.41
N ALA A 208 0.78 -13.21 9.14
CA ALA A 208 1.88 -14.16 8.92
C ALA A 208 3.23 -13.41 8.76
N ASP A 209 4.04 -13.77 7.76
CA ASP A 209 5.32 -13.08 7.46
C ASP A 209 5.17 -11.91 6.46
N VAL A 210 3.95 -11.40 6.26
CA VAL A 210 3.59 -10.43 5.21
C VAL A 210 3.65 -11.04 3.80
N ILE A 211 4.71 -11.75 3.48
CA ILE A 211 4.83 -12.52 2.23
C ILE A 211 3.82 -13.67 2.25
N PRO A 212 2.89 -13.76 1.29
CA PRO A 212 1.93 -14.86 1.23
C PRO A 212 2.61 -16.22 1.06
N GLU A 213 1.99 -17.26 1.57
CA GLU A 213 2.42 -18.64 1.42
C GLU A 213 2.44 -19.08 -0.07
N PRO A 214 3.27 -20.08 -0.44
CA PRO A 214 3.38 -20.56 -1.83
C PRO A 214 2.19 -21.46 -2.20
N VAL A 215 1.01 -20.87 -2.28
CA VAL A 215 -0.25 -21.51 -2.69
C VAL A 215 -0.73 -20.93 -4.01
N PHE A 216 -1.08 -21.77 -4.99
CA PHE A 216 -1.25 -21.35 -6.38
C PHE A 216 -2.57 -21.82 -7.00
N THR A 217 -3.52 -22.24 -6.17
CA THR A 217 -4.91 -22.50 -6.55
C THR A 217 -5.85 -21.92 -5.50
N ARG A 218 -7.08 -21.58 -5.91
CA ARG A 218 -8.11 -21.10 -5.00
C ARG A 218 -8.31 -22.07 -3.83
N SER A 219 -8.43 -23.35 -4.11
CA SER A 219 -8.68 -24.35 -3.07
C SER A 219 -7.54 -24.47 -2.05
N SER A 220 -6.28 -24.33 -2.46
CA SER A 220 -5.14 -24.31 -1.54
C SER A 220 -5.11 -23.01 -0.73
N TYR A 221 -5.38 -21.86 -1.33
CA TYR A 221 -5.44 -20.57 -0.65
C TYR A 221 -6.55 -20.56 0.43
N GLU A 222 -7.76 -21.01 0.08
CA GLU A 222 -8.87 -21.09 1.01
C GLU A 222 -8.53 -22.01 2.21
N ARG A 223 -7.92 -23.16 1.95
CA ARG A 223 -7.58 -24.15 2.99
C ARG A 223 -6.42 -23.70 3.89
N GLU A 224 -5.34 -23.21 3.29
CA GLU A 224 -4.07 -22.99 4.00
C GLU A 224 -3.95 -21.59 4.59
N ILE A 225 -4.62 -20.61 4.00
CA ILE A 225 -4.61 -19.23 4.45
C ILE A 225 -5.93 -18.88 5.15
N LEU A 226 -7.05 -18.86 4.41
CA LEU A 226 -8.29 -18.32 4.95
C LEU A 226 -8.86 -19.20 6.07
N GLN A 227 -8.96 -20.50 5.89
CA GLN A 227 -9.52 -21.39 6.90
C GLN A 227 -8.66 -21.42 8.17
N ARG A 228 -7.33 -21.39 8.03
CA ARG A 228 -6.42 -21.29 9.18
C ARG A 228 -6.68 -20.01 9.97
N MET A 229 -6.71 -18.87 9.29
CA MET A 229 -6.96 -17.57 9.89
C MET A 229 -8.34 -17.51 10.59
N TYR A 230 -9.39 -18.04 9.94
CA TYR A 230 -10.74 -18.09 10.52
C TYR A 230 -10.81 -18.97 11.76
N ASN A 231 -10.12 -20.11 11.76
CA ASN A 231 -10.04 -20.99 12.92
C ASN A 231 -9.31 -20.32 14.10
N ASP A 232 -8.20 -19.62 13.81
CA ASP A 232 -7.39 -19.00 14.85
C ASP A 232 -8.08 -17.78 15.49
N ILE A 233 -8.88 -17.01 14.72
CA ILE A 233 -9.62 -15.87 15.27
C ILE A 233 -10.94 -16.27 15.94
N ALA A 234 -11.54 -17.40 15.57
CA ALA A 234 -12.87 -17.82 16.03
C ALA A 234 -13.08 -17.72 17.57
N PRO A 235 -12.12 -18.08 18.44
CA PRO A 235 -12.29 -17.93 19.90
C PRO A 235 -12.43 -16.47 20.35
N LEU A 236 -11.96 -15.50 19.56
CA LEU A 236 -12.01 -14.06 19.84
C LEU A 236 -13.16 -13.36 19.11
N ASP A 237 -13.71 -14.01 18.09
CA ASP A 237 -14.78 -13.55 17.25
C ASP A 237 -15.97 -14.55 17.24
N PRO A 238 -16.69 -14.72 18.36
CA PRO A 238 -17.76 -15.71 18.48
C PRO A 238 -18.91 -15.47 17.49
N ASP A 239 -19.16 -14.20 17.16
CA ASP A 239 -20.25 -13.80 16.26
C ASP A 239 -19.86 -13.92 14.77
N GLY A 240 -18.58 -14.18 14.47
CA GLY A 240 -18.08 -14.35 13.11
C GLY A 240 -18.03 -13.07 12.27
N VAL A 241 -17.97 -11.92 12.93
CA VAL A 241 -17.98 -10.60 12.26
C VAL A 241 -16.74 -10.39 11.37
N LEU A 242 -15.60 -10.99 11.75
CA LEU A 242 -14.33 -10.79 11.06
C LEU A 242 -13.92 -11.95 10.14
N ARG A 243 -14.73 -13.02 10.00
CA ARG A 243 -14.35 -14.20 9.22
C ARG A 243 -14.67 -14.05 7.74
N TYR A 244 -13.98 -13.09 7.08
CA TYR A 244 -14.05 -12.77 5.66
C TYR A 244 -12.66 -12.62 5.05
N GLU A 245 -12.56 -12.61 3.72
CA GLU A 245 -11.28 -12.50 2.98
C GLU A 245 -10.49 -11.25 3.36
N TRP A 246 -11.16 -10.14 3.65
CA TRP A 246 -10.53 -8.87 4.05
C TRP A 246 -9.85 -8.88 5.43
N LEU A 247 -10.10 -9.88 6.28
CA LEU A 247 -9.32 -10.06 7.52
C LEU A 247 -7.86 -10.38 7.23
N ASN A 248 -7.56 -10.96 6.06
CA ASN A 248 -6.21 -11.29 5.65
C ASN A 248 -5.36 -10.01 5.54
N ALA A 249 -4.29 -9.92 6.34
CA ALA A 249 -3.36 -8.80 6.37
C ALA A 249 -1.97 -9.17 5.86
N ARG A 250 -1.87 -10.11 4.90
CA ARG A 250 -0.64 -10.30 4.14
C ARG A 250 -0.40 -9.11 3.22
N GLY A 251 0.81 -8.95 2.75
CA GLY A 251 1.18 -7.85 1.86
C GLY A 251 0.55 -7.90 0.47
N ALA A 252 -0.01 -9.04 0.10
CA ALA A 252 -0.95 -9.19 -1.00
C ALA A 252 -2.05 -10.15 -0.58
N ILE A 253 -3.29 -9.76 -0.85
CA ILE A 253 -4.47 -10.55 -0.50
C ILE A 253 -5.28 -10.87 -1.74
N THR A 254 -5.78 -12.10 -1.81
CA THR A 254 -6.67 -12.51 -2.90
C THR A 254 -8.11 -12.26 -2.51
N ARG A 255 -8.82 -11.55 -3.36
CA ARG A 255 -10.25 -11.28 -3.29
C ARG A 255 -10.95 -12.11 -4.35
N PHE A 256 -11.30 -13.36 -4.01
CA PHE A 256 -11.99 -14.27 -4.93
C PHE A 256 -13.40 -13.82 -5.28
N ASP A 257 -14.03 -13.03 -4.41
CA ASP A 257 -15.33 -12.40 -4.70
C ASP A 257 -15.25 -11.41 -5.88
N ARG A 258 -14.06 -10.84 -6.14
CA ARG A 258 -13.80 -9.88 -7.23
C ARG A 258 -12.85 -10.43 -8.30
N ASN A 259 -12.28 -11.62 -8.10
CA ASN A 259 -11.22 -12.19 -8.93
C ASN A 259 -10.02 -11.25 -9.09
N THR A 260 -9.51 -10.70 -7.97
CA THR A 260 -8.34 -9.82 -7.93
C THR A 260 -7.35 -10.23 -6.86
N ILE A 261 -6.07 -9.88 -7.07
CA ILE A 261 -5.06 -9.82 -6.01
C ILE A 261 -4.76 -8.36 -5.73
N GLU A 262 -4.91 -7.96 -4.48
CA GLU A 262 -4.66 -6.63 -3.96
C GLU A 262 -3.29 -6.58 -3.30
N ILE A 263 -2.37 -5.79 -3.86
CA ILE A 263 -1.05 -5.49 -3.28
C ILE A 263 -1.22 -4.30 -2.36
N ARG A 264 -0.75 -4.40 -1.10
CA ARG A 264 -0.95 -3.37 -0.06
C ARG A 264 0.31 -2.98 0.72
N VAL A 265 1.48 -3.40 0.26
CA VAL A 265 2.76 -3.06 0.90
C VAL A 265 3.34 -1.70 0.47
N LEU A 266 2.64 -0.95 -0.38
CA LEU A 266 3.13 0.31 -0.89
C LEU A 266 2.73 1.45 0.06
N ASP A 267 3.70 2.24 0.49
CA ASP A 267 3.48 3.50 1.18
C ASP A 267 2.92 4.55 0.22
N VAL A 268 1.93 5.36 0.66
CA VAL A 268 1.46 6.49 -0.14
C VAL A 268 2.54 7.57 -0.24
N GLN A 269 2.67 8.17 -1.41
CA GLN A 269 3.71 9.13 -1.75
C GLN A 269 3.23 10.58 -1.58
N GLU A 270 4.11 11.53 -1.92
CA GLU A 270 3.84 12.97 -1.84
C GLU A 270 2.75 13.48 -2.77
N CYS A 271 2.42 12.75 -3.83
CA CYS A 271 1.35 13.12 -4.77
C CYS A 271 0.96 11.95 -5.69
N PRO A 272 -0.25 11.96 -6.29
CA PRO A 272 -0.73 10.88 -7.16
C PRO A 272 0.19 10.55 -8.34
N VAL A 273 0.96 11.50 -8.86
CA VAL A 273 1.88 11.21 -9.97
C VAL A 273 3.03 10.30 -9.52
N ALA A 274 3.49 10.41 -8.27
CA ALA A 274 4.49 9.52 -7.70
C ALA A 274 3.91 8.13 -7.40
N ASP A 275 2.72 8.08 -6.80
CA ASP A 275 2.00 6.83 -6.50
C ASP A 275 1.78 6.00 -7.76
N LEU A 276 1.24 6.63 -8.79
CA LEU A 276 0.93 5.95 -10.06
C LEU A 276 2.19 5.60 -10.88
N ALA A 277 3.29 6.32 -10.71
CA ALA A 277 4.58 5.93 -11.31
C ALA A 277 5.08 4.59 -10.73
N ILE A 278 4.94 4.40 -9.41
CA ILE A 278 5.26 3.14 -8.75
C ILE A 278 4.30 2.03 -9.21
N CYS A 279 2.98 2.27 -9.21
CA CYS A 279 2.00 1.30 -9.69
C CYS A 279 2.28 0.86 -11.13
N GLN A 280 2.69 1.79 -12.01
CA GLN A 280 2.96 1.53 -13.41
C GLN A 280 4.19 0.64 -13.61
N VAL A 281 5.31 0.93 -12.92
CA VAL A 281 6.49 0.07 -13.01
C VAL A 281 6.23 -1.31 -12.42
N LEU A 282 5.50 -1.41 -11.31
CA LEU A 282 5.11 -2.69 -10.71
C LEU A 282 4.27 -3.52 -11.68
N ALA A 283 3.22 -2.94 -12.26
CA ALA A 283 2.36 -3.63 -13.21
C ALA A 283 3.14 -4.13 -14.43
N THR A 284 4.08 -3.32 -14.95
CA THR A 284 4.89 -3.67 -16.12
C THR A 284 5.86 -4.82 -15.82
N VAL A 285 6.55 -4.78 -14.67
CA VAL A 285 7.45 -5.86 -14.25
C VAL A 285 6.65 -7.13 -13.92
N LEU A 286 5.53 -7.00 -13.20
CA LEU A 286 4.65 -8.12 -12.87
C LEU A 286 4.08 -8.79 -14.12
N LYS A 287 3.84 -8.07 -15.20
CA LYS A 287 3.41 -8.65 -16.48
C LYS A 287 4.47 -9.56 -17.08
N SER A 288 5.72 -9.19 -16.96
CA SER A 288 6.86 -9.96 -17.54
C SER A 288 7.16 -11.27 -16.82
N LEU A 289 6.90 -11.36 -15.51
CA LEU A 289 7.17 -12.56 -14.70
C LEU A 289 6.27 -13.74 -15.10
N PRO A 290 4.95 -13.65 -15.16
CA PRO A 290 4.08 -14.71 -15.64
C PRO A 290 4.38 -15.16 -17.08
N GLU A 291 4.92 -14.29 -17.92
CA GLU A 291 5.34 -14.60 -19.28
C GLU A 291 6.64 -15.43 -19.33
N GLY A 292 7.30 -15.64 -18.19
CA GLY A 292 8.52 -16.43 -18.08
C GLY A 292 9.76 -15.72 -18.62
N ARG A 293 9.79 -14.38 -18.56
CA ARG A 293 10.89 -13.58 -19.13
C ARG A 293 12.26 -13.96 -18.60
N TRP A 294 12.38 -14.25 -17.31
CA TRP A 294 13.66 -14.57 -16.66
C TRP A 294 13.73 -16.02 -16.18
N THR A 295 12.65 -16.54 -15.61
CA THR A 295 12.56 -17.90 -15.08
C THR A 295 11.19 -18.51 -15.34
N SER A 296 11.12 -19.86 -15.29
CA SER A 296 9.85 -20.56 -15.47
C SER A 296 8.92 -20.35 -14.27
N ILE A 297 7.62 -20.58 -14.48
CA ILE A 297 6.62 -20.48 -13.41
C ILE A 297 6.91 -21.43 -12.26
N GLU A 298 7.39 -22.65 -12.55
CA GLU A 298 7.76 -23.65 -11.55
C GLU A 298 8.91 -23.14 -10.67
N GLN A 299 9.90 -22.46 -11.25
CA GLN A 299 10.99 -21.84 -10.51
C GLN A 299 10.49 -20.68 -9.62
N GLN A 300 9.62 -19.82 -10.15
CA GLN A 300 9.01 -18.75 -9.37
C GLN A 300 8.17 -19.28 -8.19
N GLN A 301 7.41 -20.35 -8.42
CA GLN A 301 6.57 -21.01 -7.41
C GLN A 301 7.38 -21.75 -6.34
N SER A 302 8.59 -22.19 -6.67
CA SER A 302 9.44 -22.95 -5.73
C SER A 302 10.05 -22.12 -4.60
N ILE A 303 10.10 -20.79 -4.74
CA ILE A 303 10.75 -19.94 -3.74
C ILE A 303 9.93 -19.90 -2.43
N PRO A 304 10.53 -20.30 -1.29
CA PRO A 304 9.85 -20.33 0.00
C PRO A 304 9.63 -18.92 0.57
N VAL A 305 8.85 -18.82 1.66
CA VAL A 305 8.54 -17.54 2.32
C VAL A 305 9.77 -16.92 2.99
N ASP A 306 10.57 -17.70 3.72
CA ASP A 306 11.63 -17.20 4.59
C ASP A 306 12.66 -16.29 3.91
N PRO A 307 13.28 -16.67 2.76
CA PRO A 307 14.21 -15.78 2.06
C PRO A 307 13.54 -14.49 1.58
N LEU A 308 12.31 -14.57 1.08
CA LEU A 308 11.55 -13.40 0.65
C LEU A 308 11.25 -12.45 1.82
N ALA A 309 10.80 -12.99 2.96
CA ALA A 309 10.54 -12.21 4.16
C ALA A 309 11.82 -11.60 4.74
N LYS A 310 12.98 -12.27 4.61
CA LYS A 310 14.27 -11.72 5.02
C LYS A 310 14.65 -10.50 4.18
N ILE A 311 14.47 -10.57 2.86
CA ILE A 311 14.74 -9.45 1.95
C ILE A 311 13.77 -8.31 2.24
N LEU A 312 12.47 -8.59 2.42
CA LEU A 312 11.47 -7.58 2.77
C LEU A 312 11.85 -6.82 4.06
N ARG A 313 12.26 -7.53 5.11
CA ARG A 313 12.71 -6.88 6.36
C ARG A 313 13.94 -6.00 6.16
N ALA A 314 14.83 -6.39 5.25
CA ALA A 314 15.99 -5.56 4.91
C ALA A 314 15.58 -4.30 4.13
N THR A 315 14.66 -4.40 3.18
CA THR A 315 14.16 -3.24 2.41
C THR A 315 13.27 -2.32 3.25
N ILE A 316 12.52 -2.82 4.23
CA ILE A 316 11.83 -2.01 5.24
C ILE A 316 12.83 -1.11 5.98
N ARG A 317 14.02 -1.65 6.33
CA ARG A 317 15.05 -0.91 7.04
C ARG A 317 15.82 0.06 6.15
N ASP A 318 16.35 -0.43 5.02
CA ASP A 318 17.36 0.28 4.22
C ASP A 318 16.84 0.73 2.85
N ALA A 319 15.59 0.39 2.48
CA ALA A 319 14.94 0.67 1.20
C ALA A 319 15.84 0.36 -0.01
N GLU A 320 16.12 1.34 -0.86
CA GLU A 320 16.90 1.22 -2.08
C GLU A 320 18.38 0.84 -1.86
N GLN A 321 18.88 1.04 -0.66
CA GLN A 321 20.29 0.73 -0.30
C GLN A 321 20.47 -0.71 0.19
N THR A 322 19.39 -1.47 0.34
CA THR A 322 19.46 -2.87 0.75
C THR A 322 20.33 -3.68 -0.20
N VAL A 323 21.35 -4.35 0.34
CA VAL A 323 22.19 -5.26 -0.43
C VAL A 323 21.56 -6.65 -0.41
N ILE A 324 21.24 -7.18 -1.58
CA ILE A 324 20.66 -8.51 -1.80
C ILE A 324 21.77 -9.44 -2.23
N GLU A 325 22.02 -10.50 -1.44
CA GLU A 325 23.07 -11.50 -1.67
C GLU A 325 22.49 -12.91 -1.92
N ASP A 326 21.15 -13.04 -1.91
CA ASP A 326 20.46 -14.30 -2.18
C ASP A 326 20.48 -14.59 -3.67
N ARG A 327 21.35 -15.52 -4.07
CA ARG A 327 21.55 -15.87 -5.48
C ARG A 327 20.33 -16.52 -6.12
N GLU A 328 19.60 -17.34 -5.38
CA GLU A 328 18.38 -17.98 -5.89
C GLU A 328 17.32 -16.93 -6.20
N TYR A 329 17.16 -15.95 -5.31
CA TYR A 329 16.29 -14.81 -5.53
C TYR A 329 16.72 -13.95 -6.72
N LEU A 330 18.00 -13.57 -6.80
CA LEU A 330 18.53 -12.74 -7.89
C LEU A 330 18.37 -13.42 -9.25
N THR A 331 18.54 -14.74 -9.31
CA THR A 331 18.34 -15.53 -10.53
C THR A 331 16.90 -15.44 -11.04
N GLN A 332 15.90 -15.24 -10.17
CA GLN A 332 14.50 -15.06 -10.58
C GLN A 332 14.30 -13.85 -11.51
N PHE A 333 15.20 -12.90 -11.46
CA PHE A 333 15.20 -11.68 -12.28
C PHE A 333 16.32 -11.63 -13.33
N GLY A 334 16.98 -12.76 -13.59
CA GLY A 334 18.06 -12.84 -14.58
C GLY A 334 19.34 -12.13 -14.18
N VAL A 335 19.53 -11.85 -12.89
CA VAL A 335 20.75 -11.23 -12.34
C VAL A 335 21.78 -12.30 -12.06
N SER A 336 22.99 -12.14 -12.61
CA SER A 336 24.13 -13.08 -12.45
C SER A 336 25.12 -12.67 -11.37
N GLU A 337 25.10 -11.40 -10.97
CA GLU A 337 25.95 -10.84 -9.94
C GLU A 337 25.70 -11.53 -8.60
N PRO A 338 26.75 -11.78 -7.78
CA PRO A 338 26.61 -12.46 -6.50
C PRO A 338 25.88 -11.61 -5.45
N ARG A 339 25.84 -10.30 -5.65
CA ARG A 339 25.14 -9.32 -4.83
C ARG A 339 24.88 -8.04 -5.62
N ILE A 340 23.79 -7.35 -5.28
CA ILE A 340 23.37 -6.10 -5.94
C ILE A 340 22.49 -5.32 -4.95
N SER A 341 22.48 -4.00 -5.01
CA SER A 341 21.55 -3.21 -4.21
C SER A 341 20.13 -3.31 -4.77
N ALA A 342 19.12 -3.07 -3.93
CA ALA A 342 17.73 -3.04 -4.38
C ALA A 342 17.50 -1.93 -5.44
N ARG A 343 18.23 -0.81 -5.38
CA ARG A 343 18.24 0.23 -6.42
C ARG A 343 18.72 -0.33 -7.77
N GLU A 344 19.87 -1.01 -7.76
CA GLU A 344 20.44 -1.60 -8.98
C GLU A 344 19.54 -2.69 -9.55
N LEU A 345 18.87 -3.46 -8.67
CA LEU A 345 17.91 -4.47 -9.12
C LEU A 345 16.70 -3.79 -9.78
N TRP A 346 16.15 -2.72 -9.21
CA TRP A 346 15.06 -1.97 -9.84
C TRP A 346 15.49 -1.34 -11.16
N GLN A 347 16.70 -0.77 -11.24
CA GLN A 347 17.22 -0.25 -12.50
C GLN A 347 17.33 -1.34 -13.56
N HIS A 348 17.90 -2.53 -13.18
CA HIS A 348 17.95 -3.69 -14.07
C HIS A 348 16.55 -4.10 -14.57
N LEU A 349 15.56 -4.16 -13.69
CA LEU A 349 14.18 -4.53 -14.07
C LEU A 349 13.58 -3.51 -15.05
N VAL A 350 13.74 -2.23 -14.76
CA VAL A 350 13.26 -1.13 -15.63
C VAL A 350 13.92 -1.19 -17.01
N ASP A 351 15.23 -1.40 -17.08
CA ASP A 351 15.97 -1.50 -18.35
C ASP A 351 15.57 -2.71 -19.18
N GLN A 352 15.05 -3.76 -18.51
CA GLN A 352 14.61 -5.00 -19.18
C GLN A 352 13.17 -4.91 -19.70
N VAL A 353 12.29 -4.04 -19.18
CA VAL A 353 10.89 -3.96 -19.60
C VAL A 353 10.70 -2.86 -20.64
N CYS A 354 10.44 -3.26 -21.89
CA CYS A 354 10.41 -2.34 -23.04
C CYS A 354 9.18 -1.43 -23.09
N ASP A 355 8.09 -1.76 -22.40
CA ASP A 355 6.79 -1.08 -22.53
C ASP A 355 6.55 -0.02 -21.45
N LEU A 356 7.58 0.32 -20.65
CA LEU A 356 7.46 1.36 -19.64
C LEU A 356 7.53 2.74 -20.29
N PRO A 357 6.47 3.55 -20.25
CA PRO A 357 6.53 4.92 -20.75
C PRO A 357 7.53 5.75 -19.95
N ALA A 358 8.18 6.71 -20.62
CA ALA A 358 9.02 7.69 -19.94
C ALA A 358 8.24 8.37 -18.81
N ASN A 359 8.77 8.32 -17.59
CA ASN A 359 8.12 8.82 -16.39
C ASN A 359 9.12 9.55 -15.50
N SER A 360 9.03 10.89 -15.49
CA SER A 360 9.95 11.73 -14.72
C SER A 360 9.87 11.49 -13.19
N ALA A 361 8.71 11.06 -12.67
CA ALA A 361 8.58 10.72 -11.26
C ALA A 361 9.35 9.44 -10.94
N LEU A 362 9.24 8.39 -11.77
CA LEU A 362 10.02 7.17 -11.61
C LEU A 362 11.53 7.45 -11.72
N GLU A 363 11.95 8.26 -12.70
CA GLU A 363 13.36 8.67 -12.84
C GLU A 363 13.87 9.38 -11.59
N THR A 364 13.05 10.24 -10.97
CA THR A 364 13.38 10.91 -9.71
C THR A 364 13.52 9.90 -8.57
N ILE A 365 12.57 8.94 -8.44
CA ILE A 365 12.62 7.89 -7.40
C ILE A 365 13.88 7.02 -7.57
N LEU A 366 14.20 6.59 -8.77
CA LEU A 366 15.39 5.76 -9.02
C LEU A 366 16.69 6.53 -8.77
N ARG A 367 16.76 7.80 -9.17
CA ARG A 367 17.95 8.64 -9.00
C ARG A 367 18.14 9.05 -7.54
N ASP A 368 17.10 9.61 -6.91
CA ASP A 368 17.17 10.27 -5.62
C ASP A 368 16.74 9.39 -4.44
N GLY A 369 16.20 8.21 -4.72
CA GLY A 369 15.67 7.27 -3.73
C GLY A 369 14.17 7.50 -3.45
N PRO A 370 13.56 6.61 -2.65
CA PRO A 370 12.16 6.71 -2.24
C PRO A 370 11.90 7.99 -1.44
N LEU A 371 10.62 8.34 -1.25
CA LEU A 371 10.25 9.55 -0.52
C LEU A 371 10.87 9.61 0.89
N SER A 372 10.96 8.49 1.59
CA SER A 372 11.60 8.42 2.90
C SER A 372 13.04 8.96 2.90
N ARG A 373 13.83 8.60 1.88
CA ARG A 373 15.21 9.06 1.73
C ARG A 373 15.29 10.56 1.41
N ARG A 374 14.33 11.04 0.62
CA ARG A 374 14.25 12.49 0.28
C ARG A 374 13.83 13.31 1.51
N ILE A 375 12.93 12.79 2.36
CA ILE A 375 12.57 13.38 3.65
C ILE A 375 13.78 13.42 4.59
N GLU A 376 14.52 12.32 4.76
CA GLU A 376 15.74 12.31 5.61
C GLU A 376 16.76 13.36 5.18
N ARG A 377 17.00 13.48 3.88
CA ARG A 377 17.92 14.53 3.34
C ARG A 377 17.41 15.94 3.62
N ALA A 378 16.11 16.19 3.45
CA ALA A 378 15.51 17.48 3.72
C ALA A 378 15.57 17.85 5.21
N LEU A 379 15.45 16.89 6.10
CA LEU A 379 15.61 17.08 7.54
C LEU A 379 17.07 17.37 7.92
N ALA A 380 18.06 16.84 7.19
CA ALA A 380 19.49 17.05 7.45
C ALA A 380 19.90 16.80 8.92
N ASN A 381 19.28 15.79 9.58
CA ASN A 381 19.42 15.49 11.01
C ASN A 381 18.94 16.60 11.98
N ASP A 382 18.20 17.58 11.49
CA ASP A 382 17.59 18.65 12.30
C ASP A 382 16.06 18.44 12.37
N LEU A 383 15.60 17.89 13.48
CA LEU A 383 14.16 17.68 13.72
C LEU A 383 13.37 18.99 13.91
N GLY A 384 14.03 20.14 14.08
CA GLY A 384 13.37 21.45 14.02
C GLY A 384 12.81 21.75 12.62
N ARG A 385 13.28 21.08 11.59
CA ARG A 385 12.78 21.18 10.21
C ARG A 385 11.58 20.27 9.92
N LEU A 386 11.15 19.46 10.88
CA LEU A 386 10.11 18.45 10.66
C LEU A 386 8.80 19.10 10.15
N GLU A 387 8.28 20.08 10.86
CA GLU A 387 7.04 20.75 10.46
C GLU A 387 7.18 21.48 9.10
N PRO A 388 8.22 22.28 8.83
CA PRO A 388 8.44 22.86 7.49
C PRO A 388 8.48 21.82 6.36
N VAL A 389 9.14 20.69 6.55
CA VAL A 389 9.23 19.61 5.55
C VAL A 389 7.84 19.03 5.27
N TYR A 390 7.06 18.74 6.31
CA TYR A 390 5.72 18.17 6.11
C TYR A 390 4.71 19.20 5.57
N ARG A 391 4.87 20.48 5.86
CA ARG A 391 4.11 21.55 5.17
C ARG A 391 4.43 21.62 3.68
N GLU A 392 5.69 21.42 3.29
CA GLU A 392 6.05 21.35 1.88
C GLU A 392 5.47 20.09 1.21
N LEU A 393 5.47 18.94 1.90
CA LEU A 393 4.82 17.72 1.42
C LEU A 393 3.30 17.91 1.22
N CYS A 394 2.61 18.64 2.11
CA CYS A 394 1.21 18.99 1.90
C CYS A 394 0.99 19.83 0.63
N LYS A 395 1.92 20.73 0.29
CA LYS A 395 1.86 21.48 -0.98
C LYS A 395 2.13 20.57 -2.18
N CYS A 396 3.13 19.66 -2.08
CA CYS A 396 3.36 18.67 -3.13
C CYS A 396 2.09 17.91 -3.45
N LEU A 397 1.34 17.46 -2.42
CA LEU A 397 0.05 16.78 -2.60
C LEU A 397 -1.00 17.71 -3.22
N ALA A 398 -1.14 18.93 -2.71
CA ALA A 398 -2.16 19.87 -3.17
C ALA A 398 -1.94 20.29 -4.63
N GLU A 399 -0.70 20.47 -5.05
CA GLU A 399 -0.32 21.01 -6.36
C GLU A 399 0.15 19.92 -7.35
N GLY A 400 0.38 18.69 -6.90
CA GLY A 400 0.69 17.54 -7.75
C GLY A 400 2.14 17.51 -8.28
N TYR A 401 3.13 17.91 -7.47
CA TYR A 401 4.54 17.85 -7.86
C TYR A 401 5.40 17.04 -6.90
N MET A 402 6.54 16.55 -7.42
CA MET A 402 7.49 15.75 -6.67
C MET A 402 8.23 16.58 -5.61
N PHE A 403 8.39 16.02 -4.43
CA PHE A 403 9.27 16.53 -3.38
C PHE A 403 10.72 16.17 -3.70
N VAL A 404 11.59 17.16 -3.96
CA VAL A 404 12.99 16.99 -4.37
C VAL A 404 13.95 17.80 -3.48
#